data_f2a0c635a00d646b6def798417d618c1
#
_entry.id   f2a0c635a00d646b6def798417d618c1
#
_cell.length_a   1.000
_cell.length_b   1.000
_cell.length_c   1.000
_cell.angle_alpha   90.00
_cell.angle_beta   90.00
_cell.angle_gamma   90.00
#
_symmetry.space_group_name_H-M   'P 1'
#
loop_
_entity.id
_entity.type
_entity.pdbx_description
1 polymer ?
#
loop_
_entity_poly.entity_id
_entity_poly.type
_entity_poly.pdbx_seq_one_letter_code
_entity_poly.pdbx_strand_id
1 'polypeptide(L)'
;MRLLCTILSIAYIAMIFLWADSPVVSDLAPFNPYSLLHIPLYGILTFLLIFSFFPLKFKRNDPNDLNDLNEPNDLNASSPIRFIIPGVISLIVAIADEIHQSFIPTRDASILDVFLDFVGIV
;
A
#
# COMPACT_ATOMS: atom_id res chain seq x y z
N MET A 1 1.94 -0.14 -17.46
CA MET A 1 2.37 0.00 -16.04
C MET A 1 1.20 0.15 -15.08
N ARG A 2 0.25 1.09 -15.27
CA ARG A 2 -0.90 1.28 -14.34
C ARG A 2 -1.67 -0.02 -14.08
N LEU A 3 -2.12 -0.70 -15.14
CA LEU A 3 -2.89 -1.94 -15.02
C LEU A 3 -2.12 -3.02 -14.22
N LEU A 4 -0.83 -3.16 -14.48
CA LEU A 4 0.01 -4.11 -13.75
C LEU A 4 0.08 -3.77 -12.26
N CYS A 5 0.33 -2.49 -11.90
CA CYS A 5 0.38 -2.06 -10.51
C CYS A 5 -1.00 -2.23 -9.82
N THR A 6 -2.10 -1.97 -10.53
CA THR A 6 -3.45 -2.20 -9.99
C THR A 6 -3.69 -3.68 -9.72
N ILE A 7 -3.34 -4.57 -10.65
CA ILE A 7 -3.48 -6.02 -10.48
C ILE A 7 -2.61 -6.48 -9.30
N LEU A 8 -1.35 -6.01 -9.22
CA LEU A 8 -0.46 -6.34 -8.12
C LEU A 8 -0.98 -5.82 -6.77
N SER A 9 -1.57 -4.63 -6.72
CA SER A 9 -2.17 -4.10 -5.49
C SER A 9 -3.34 -4.96 -5.03
N ILE A 10 -4.23 -5.36 -5.94
CA ILE A 10 -5.38 -6.22 -5.63
C ILE A 10 -4.89 -7.60 -5.17
N ALA A 11 -3.93 -8.20 -5.89
CA ALA A 11 -3.35 -9.49 -5.51
C ALA A 11 -2.65 -9.41 -4.15
N TYR A 12 -1.97 -8.31 -3.86
CA TYR A 12 -1.29 -8.08 -2.58
C TYR A 12 -2.29 -7.95 -1.42
N ILE A 13 -3.38 -7.20 -1.61
CA ILE A 13 -4.47 -7.11 -0.63
C ILE A 13 -5.06 -8.50 -0.36
N ALA A 14 -5.39 -9.26 -1.41
CA ALA A 14 -5.88 -10.62 -1.25
C ALA A 14 -4.88 -11.51 -0.49
N MET A 15 -3.58 -11.36 -0.76
CA MET A 15 -2.52 -12.09 -0.05
C MET A 15 -2.49 -11.75 1.44
N ILE A 16 -2.66 -10.48 1.83
CA ILE A 16 -2.71 -10.06 3.25
C ILE A 16 -3.79 -10.86 3.97
N PHE A 17 -5.03 -10.84 3.46
CA PHE A 17 -6.16 -11.53 4.09
C PHE A 17 -6.01 -13.05 4.09
N LEU A 18 -5.54 -13.65 3.00
CA LEU A 18 -5.33 -15.10 2.91
C LEU A 18 -4.20 -15.57 3.83
N TRP A 19 -3.18 -14.74 4.04
CA TRP A 19 -2.05 -15.12 4.87
C TRP A 19 -2.33 -14.89 6.35
N ALA A 20 -3.23 -13.99 6.69
CA ALA A 20 -3.64 -13.76 8.08
C ALA A 20 -4.09 -15.05 8.79
N ASP A 21 -4.72 -15.98 8.05
CA ASP A 21 -5.19 -17.29 8.54
C ASP A 21 -4.12 -18.40 8.47
N SER A 22 -2.90 -18.08 8.04
CA SER A 22 -1.85 -19.10 7.86
C SER A 22 -1.31 -19.61 9.19
N PRO A 23 -1.13 -20.95 9.35
CA PRO A 23 -0.53 -21.54 10.56
C PRO A 23 0.90 -21.05 10.81
N VAL A 24 1.65 -20.69 9.75
CA VAL A 24 2.99 -20.10 9.87
C VAL A 24 2.95 -18.79 10.63
N VAL A 25 1.90 -18.02 10.42
CA VAL A 25 1.71 -16.71 11.06
C VAL A 25 1.29 -16.90 12.53
N SER A 26 0.46 -17.90 12.83
CA SER A 26 0.08 -18.22 14.21
C SER A 26 1.27 -18.71 15.05
N ASP A 27 2.22 -19.41 14.45
CA ASP A 27 3.44 -19.87 15.12
C ASP A 27 4.44 -18.72 15.39
N LEU A 28 4.38 -17.65 14.59
CA LEU A 28 5.23 -16.46 14.75
C LEU A 28 4.61 -15.39 15.65
N ALA A 29 3.30 -15.43 15.88
CA ALA A 29 2.56 -14.45 16.67
C ALA A 29 3.10 -14.23 18.10
N PRO A 30 3.67 -15.26 18.83
CA PRO A 30 4.28 -15.04 20.13
C PRO A 30 5.57 -14.22 20.10
N PHE A 31 6.17 -14.04 18.93
CA PHE A 31 7.38 -13.24 18.78
C PHE A 31 7.02 -11.75 18.60
N ASN A 32 7.38 -10.94 19.59
CA ASN A 32 7.16 -9.48 19.59
C ASN A 32 7.67 -8.75 18.31
N PRO A 33 8.75 -9.19 17.61
CA PRO A 33 9.16 -8.59 16.35
C PRO A 33 8.20 -8.85 15.16
N TYR A 34 7.22 -9.74 15.29
CA TYR A 34 6.25 -10.01 14.24
C TYR A 34 5.35 -8.81 13.95
N SER A 35 4.98 -8.05 14.97
CA SER A 35 4.22 -6.80 14.85
C SER A 35 4.95 -5.76 13.96
N LEU A 36 6.28 -5.75 13.97
CA LEU A 36 7.08 -4.84 13.13
C LEU A 36 6.99 -5.15 11.63
N LEU A 37 6.54 -6.35 11.24
CA LEU A 37 6.31 -6.72 9.84
C LEU A 37 5.15 -5.96 9.20
N HIS A 38 4.25 -5.40 10.01
CA HIS A 38 3.17 -4.54 9.53
C HIS A 38 3.71 -3.30 8.82
N ILE A 39 4.81 -2.72 9.31
CA ILE A 39 5.43 -1.53 8.70
C ILE A 39 5.79 -1.77 7.22
N PRO A 40 6.65 -2.74 6.85
CA PRO A 40 6.97 -3.00 5.45
C PRO A 40 5.77 -3.51 4.65
N LEU A 41 4.86 -4.26 5.28
CA LEU A 41 3.68 -4.81 4.62
C LEU A 41 2.81 -3.68 4.04
N TYR A 42 2.42 -2.72 4.86
CA TYR A 42 1.58 -1.60 4.45
C TYR A 42 2.35 -0.52 3.70
N GLY A 43 3.66 -0.40 3.93
CA GLY A 43 4.54 0.43 3.11
C GLY A 43 4.58 -0.02 1.65
N ILE A 44 4.73 -1.32 1.40
CA ILE A 44 4.69 -1.90 0.05
C ILE A 44 3.32 -1.71 -0.59
N LEU A 45 2.23 -1.93 0.15
CA LEU A 45 0.87 -1.71 -0.34
C LEU A 45 0.67 -0.26 -0.79
N THR A 46 1.04 0.70 0.06
CA THR A 46 0.91 2.13 -0.25
C THR A 46 1.74 2.49 -1.49
N PHE A 47 2.96 1.98 -1.58
CA PHE A 47 3.83 2.17 -2.74
C PHE A 47 3.18 1.65 -4.04
N LEU A 48 2.65 0.42 -4.04
CA LEU A 48 1.95 -0.16 -5.19
C LEU A 48 0.73 0.67 -5.60
N LEU A 49 -0.04 1.16 -4.62
CA LEU A 49 -1.20 2.00 -4.87
C LEU A 49 -0.81 3.35 -5.46
N ILE A 50 0.27 3.99 -4.98
CA ILE A 50 0.78 5.23 -5.57
C ILE A 50 1.05 5.04 -7.07
N PHE A 51 1.74 3.98 -7.46
CA PHE A 51 2.03 3.69 -8.87
C PHE A 51 0.81 3.24 -9.68
N SER A 52 -0.20 2.67 -9.03
CA SER A 52 -1.46 2.33 -9.66
C SER A 52 -2.25 3.60 -10.05
N PHE A 53 -2.31 4.57 -9.15
CA PHE A 53 -3.05 5.82 -9.39
C PHE A 53 -2.25 6.81 -10.23
N PHE A 54 -0.95 6.91 -10.03
CA PHE A 54 -0.07 7.91 -10.64
C PHE A 54 1.16 7.26 -11.28
N PRO A 55 1.02 6.74 -12.51
CA PRO A 55 2.14 6.15 -13.22
C PRO A 55 3.20 7.20 -13.50
N LEU A 56 4.46 6.84 -13.26
CA LEU A 56 5.59 7.65 -13.67
C LEU A 56 5.53 7.82 -15.19
N LYS A 57 5.31 9.05 -15.66
CA LYS A 57 5.59 9.42 -17.04
C LYS A 57 7.12 9.51 -17.15
N PHE A 58 7.74 8.50 -17.73
CA PHE A 58 9.14 8.61 -18.15
C PHE A 58 9.16 9.56 -19.33
N LYS A 59 9.60 10.80 -19.11
CA LYS A 59 9.83 11.77 -20.18
C LYS A 59 10.94 11.22 -21.05
N ARG A 60 10.59 10.80 -22.26
CA ARG A 60 11.55 10.46 -23.31
C ARG A 60 12.09 11.80 -23.81
N ASN A 61 13.34 12.10 -23.51
CA ASN A 61 14.01 13.27 -24.07
C ASN A 61 14.22 13.05 -25.57
N ASP A 62 13.21 13.35 -26.37
CA ASP A 62 13.34 13.42 -27.82
C ASP A 62 13.64 14.88 -28.19
N PRO A 63 14.84 15.20 -28.69
CA PRO A 63 15.24 16.57 -28.98
C PRO A 63 14.41 17.24 -30.09
N ASN A 64 13.56 16.49 -30.79
CA ASN A 64 12.71 16.99 -31.89
C ASN A 64 11.23 17.14 -31.50
N ASP A 65 10.85 16.92 -30.24
CA ASP A 65 9.46 17.04 -29.80
C ASP A 65 9.12 18.48 -29.43
N LEU A 66 8.76 19.27 -30.45
CA LEU A 66 8.30 20.65 -30.31
C LEU A 66 6.95 20.76 -29.56
N ASN A 67 6.25 19.65 -29.29
CA ASN A 67 4.99 19.63 -28.56
C ASN A 67 5.17 19.84 -27.05
N ASP A 68 6.41 19.73 -26.56
CA ASP A 68 6.77 19.90 -25.15
C ASP A 68 6.53 21.33 -24.62
N LEU A 69 6.43 22.30 -25.51
CA LEU A 69 6.20 23.72 -25.16
C LEU A 69 4.74 24.05 -24.85
N ASN A 70 3.80 23.18 -25.21
CA ASN A 70 2.35 23.37 -25.07
C ASN A 70 1.70 22.41 -24.07
N GLU A 71 2.44 21.50 -23.42
CA GLU A 71 1.88 20.73 -22.31
C GLU A 71 1.59 21.69 -21.14
N PRO A 72 0.33 21.81 -20.71
CA PRO A 72 0.02 22.55 -19.50
C PRO A 72 0.91 21.98 -18.38
N ASN A 73 1.71 22.83 -17.74
CA ASN A 73 2.48 22.45 -16.56
C ASN A 73 1.56 21.61 -15.69
N ASP A 74 1.90 20.34 -15.52
CA ASP A 74 1.15 19.39 -14.69
C ASP A 74 1.22 19.89 -13.23
N LEU A 75 0.46 20.96 -12.92
CA LEU A 75 0.30 21.49 -11.56
C LEU A 75 -0.20 20.39 -10.60
N ASN A 76 -0.77 19.33 -11.18
CA ASN A 76 -1.13 18.11 -10.47
C ASN A 76 0.07 17.21 -10.10
N ALA A 77 1.26 17.45 -10.68
CA ALA A 77 2.44 16.64 -10.36
C ALA A 77 2.86 16.76 -8.89
N SER A 78 2.61 17.90 -8.26
CA SER A 78 2.97 18.21 -6.87
C SER A 78 1.78 18.11 -5.91
N SER A 79 0.61 17.68 -6.37
CA SER A 79 -0.58 17.64 -5.52
C SER A 79 -0.45 16.58 -4.41
N PRO A 80 -0.62 16.97 -3.12
CA PRO A 80 -0.60 16.02 -2.00
C PRO A 80 -1.67 14.93 -2.11
N ILE A 81 -2.72 15.17 -2.88
CA ILE A 81 -3.78 14.19 -3.20
C ILE A 81 -3.22 12.87 -3.73
N ARG A 82 -2.06 12.90 -4.43
CA ARG A 82 -1.39 11.69 -4.94
C ARG A 82 -0.99 10.71 -3.84
N PHE A 83 -0.70 11.22 -2.66
CA PHE A 83 -0.31 10.42 -1.50
C PHE A 83 -1.49 10.14 -0.57
N ILE A 84 -2.43 11.09 -0.49
CA ILE A 84 -3.59 10.99 0.41
C ILE A 84 -4.50 9.82 -0.01
N ILE A 85 -4.86 9.70 -1.29
CA ILE A 85 -5.77 8.64 -1.75
C ILE A 85 -5.19 7.24 -1.52
N PRO A 86 -3.95 6.92 -1.97
CA PRO A 86 -3.32 5.64 -1.66
C PRO A 86 -3.19 5.38 -0.15
N GLY A 87 -2.79 6.41 0.63
CA GLY A 87 -2.67 6.30 2.08
C GLY A 87 -3.99 5.98 2.76
N VAL A 88 -5.09 6.65 2.37
CA VAL A 88 -6.43 6.38 2.91
C VAL A 88 -6.89 4.96 2.56
N ILE A 89 -6.65 4.50 1.32
CA ILE A 89 -6.99 3.13 0.91
C ILE A 89 -6.20 2.13 1.74
N SER A 90 -4.88 2.32 1.90
CA SER A 90 -4.03 1.44 2.71
C SER A 90 -4.51 1.40 4.17
N LEU A 91 -4.88 2.55 4.74
CA LEU A 91 -5.40 2.61 6.10
C LEU A 91 -6.73 1.87 6.26
N ILE A 92 -7.64 1.97 5.28
CA ILE A 92 -8.90 1.21 5.27
C ILE A 92 -8.61 -0.28 5.23
N VAL A 93 -7.65 -0.72 4.41
CA VAL A 93 -7.25 -2.13 4.33
C VAL A 93 -6.64 -2.59 5.65
N ALA A 94 -5.79 -1.78 6.29
CA ALA A 94 -5.19 -2.07 7.58
C ALA A 94 -6.26 -2.29 8.66
N ILE A 95 -7.21 -1.37 8.78
CA ILE A 95 -8.32 -1.50 9.73
C ILE A 95 -9.17 -2.75 9.44
N ALA A 96 -9.44 -3.02 8.15
CA ALA A 96 -10.19 -4.21 7.76
C ALA A 96 -9.45 -5.51 8.10
N ASP A 97 -8.12 -5.52 7.95
CA ASP A 97 -7.28 -6.66 8.33
C ASP A 97 -7.32 -6.90 9.84
N GLU A 98 -7.21 -5.87 10.68
CA GLU A 98 -7.34 -5.99 12.13
C GLU A 98 -8.72 -6.49 12.56
N ILE A 99 -9.79 -6.00 11.92
CA ILE A 99 -11.15 -6.50 12.17
C ILE A 99 -11.22 -7.99 11.77
N HIS A 100 -10.65 -8.37 10.63
CA HIS A 100 -10.61 -9.77 10.20
C HIS A 100 -9.83 -10.64 11.19
N GLN A 101 -8.67 -10.19 11.65
CA GLN A 101 -7.84 -10.89 12.64
C GLN A 101 -8.57 -11.07 13.99
N SER A 102 -9.45 -10.13 14.38
CA SER A 102 -10.24 -10.26 15.61
C SER A 102 -11.21 -11.45 15.62
N PHE A 103 -11.54 -11.99 14.45
CA PHE A 103 -12.37 -13.19 14.31
C PHE A 103 -11.57 -14.50 14.29
N ILE A 104 -10.24 -14.43 14.24
CA ILE A 104 -9.35 -15.60 14.22
C ILE A 104 -8.99 -15.97 15.66
N PRO A 105 -9.37 -17.18 16.17
CA PRO A 105 -9.21 -17.52 17.58
C PRO A 105 -7.75 -17.57 18.08
N THR A 106 -6.79 -17.63 17.16
CA THR A 106 -5.34 -17.70 17.46
C THR A 106 -4.65 -16.33 17.35
N ARG A 107 -5.39 -15.26 17.09
CA ARG A 107 -4.88 -13.91 16.89
C ARG A 107 -5.53 -12.94 17.85
N ASP A 108 -4.70 -12.10 18.46
CA ASP A 108 -5.16 -10.95 19.23
C ASP A 108 -5.04 -9.70 18.34
N ALA A 109 -6.20 -9.19 17.92
CA ALA A 109 -6.24 -7.89 17.23
C ALA A 109 -5.70 -6.80 18.16
N SER A 110 -4.76 -6.01 17.69
CA SER A 110 -4.05 -5.02 18.50
C SER A 110 -4.13 -3.63 17.89
N ILE A 111 -4.58 -2.66 18.69
CA ILE A 111 -4.53 -1.23 18.30
C ILE A 111 -3.08 -0.81 17.98
N LEU A 112 -2.10 -1.46 18.59
CA LEU A 112 -0.69 -1.20 18.31
C LEU A 112 -0.34 -1.58 16.86
N ASP A 113 -0.93 -2.66 16.33
CA ASP A 113 -0.66 -3.10 14.97
C ASP A 113 -1.24 -2.11 13.95
N VAL A 114 -2.44 -1.57 14.19
CA VAL A 114 -2.98 -0.45 13.39
C VAL A 114 -2.05 0.77 13.41
N PHE A 115 -1.44 1.07 14.56
CA PHE A 115 -0.47 2.16 14.64
C PHE A 115 0.80 1.89 13.84
N LEU A 116 1.31 0.66 13.85
CA LEU A 116 2.47 0.25 13.06
C LEU A 116 2.16 0.25 11.57
N ASP A 117 0.95 -0.13 11.18
CA ASP A 117 0.46 -0.02 9.80
C ASP A 117 0.47 1.43 9.34
N PHE A 118 -0.03 2.33 10.18
CA PHE A 118 0.00 3.77 9.89
C PHE A 118 1.43 4.29 9.69
N VAL A 119 2.39 3.84 10.51
CA VAL A 119 3.82 4.18 10.34
C VAL A 119 4.36 3.67 9.01
N GLY A 120 3.91 2.50 8.54
CA GLY A 120 4.28 1.97 7.23
C GLY A 120 3.67 2.74 6.05
N ILE A 121 2.50 3.35 6.25
CA ILE A 121 1.76 4.10 5.22
C ILE A 121 2.35 5.51 5.01
N VAL A 122 2.87 6.15 6.05
CA VAL A 122 3.39 7.53 6.04
C VAL A 122 4.85 7.58 5.63
#